data_0f959e1eedcd35b07bee874778faed22
#
_entry.id   0f959e1eedcd35b07bee874778faed22
#
_cell.length_a   1.000
_cell.length_b   1.000
_cell.length_c   1.000
_cell.angle_alpha   90.00
_cell.angle_beta   90.00
_cell.angle_gamma   90.00
#
_symmetry.space_group_name_H-M   'P 1'
#
loop_
_entity.id
_entity.type
_entity.pdbx_description
1 polymer ?
#
loop_
_entity_poly.entity_id
_entity_poly.type
_entity_poly.pdbx_seq_one_letter_code
_entity_poly.pdbx_strand_id
1 'polypeptide(L)'
;MEVKASPTLADPDSESFVAMALEDLVKCHIPFLVAGTFAVSAYTGISRQTKDLDIFCRAGDYARILAHFKEKGYEIEVEDDRWLGKVKKGPHFFDVIFAGSNGTMPISDAWFENARQIEMGGHKVSIIAPTELIWSKCFVQLRHRYDGGDIVHVILRAHDQIDWQRLLNHMEVHWEVLLIHLLNFRWIYPTERDKVPDWLLDELLDRLKAQRELPLPQMKICRGRMFSRVDFEIDVKEWGFADVGGEGDLRDDLPKDLPRDLQGVSS
;
A
#
# COMPACT_ATOMS: atom_id res chain seq x y z
N MET A 1 -2.04 20.73 5.55
CA MET A 1 -2.94 20.43 4.39
C MET A 1 -4.37 20.35 4.89
N GLU A 2 -5.30 20.92 4.17
CA GLU A 2 -6.72 20.73 4.44
C GLU A 2 -7.15 19.33 4.01
N VAL A 3 -7.82 18.59 4.93
CA VAL A 3 -8.32 17.23 4.64
C VAL A 3 -9.62 17.37 3.87
N LYS A 4 -9.68 16.80 2.65
CA LYS A 4 -10.86 16.91 1.79
C LYS A 4 -12.04 16.07 2.29
N ALA A 5 -11.76 14.91 2.88
CA ALA A 5 -12.73 14.03 3.52
C ALA A 5 -12.04 13.07 4.49
N SER A 6 -12.82 12.46 5.37
CA SER A 6 -12.42 11.29 6.16
C SER A 6 -13.21 10.06 5.71
N PRO A 7 -12.68 8.84 5.84
CA PRO A 7 -13.45 7.65 5.61
C PRO A 7 -14.55 7.50 6.66
N THR A 8 -15.54 6.69 6.36
CA THR A 8 -16.59 6.29 7.32
C THR A 8 -16.16 4.97 7.95
N LEU A 9 -16.10 4.90 9.26
CA LEU A 9 -15.87 3.64 9.98
C LEU A 9 -17.19 2.84 10.07
N ALA A 10 -17.06 1.53 10.29
CA ALA A 10 -18.20 0.61 10.17
C ALA A 10 -19.30 0.89 11.21
N ASP A 11 -18.92 1.37 12.38
CA ASP A 11 -19.81 1.63 13.52
C ASP A 11 -19.15 2.63 14.50
N PRO A 12 -19.90 3.19 15.46
CA PRO A 12 -19.37 4.13 16.46
C PRO A 12 -18.28 3.55 17.36
N ASP A 13 -18.28 2.24 17.61
CA ASP A 13 -17.24 1.60 18.43
C ASP A 13 -15.90 1.57 17.68
N SER A 14 -15.94 1.34 16.35
CA SER A 14 -14.79 1.48 15.48
C SER A 14 -14.24 2.91 15.46
N GLU A 15 -15.11 3.92 15.43
CA GLU A 15 -14.69 5.32 15.52
C GLU A 15 -14.00 5.64 16.85
N SER A 16 -14.58 5.16 17.95
CA SER A 16 -14.03 5.31 19.29
C SER A 16 -12.68 4.60 19.42
N PHE A 17 -12.55 3.41 18.85
CA PHE A 17 -11.29 2.65 18.84
C PHE A 17 -10.20 3.40 18.06
N VAL A 18 -10.50 3.86 16.84
CA VAL A 18 -9.52 4.59 16.02
C VAL A 18 -9.09 5.90 16.71
N ALA A 19 -10.01 6.61 17.36
CA ALA A 19 -9.69 7.82 18.11
C ALA A 19 -8.73 7.52 19.30
N MET A 20 -9.02 6.48 20.07
CA MET A 20 -8.14 6.04 21.17
C MET A 20 -6.77 5.56 20.67
N ALA A 21 -6.75 4.77 19.60
CA ALA A 21 -5.50 4.28 19.01
C ALA A 21 -4.63 5.44 18.51
N LEU A 22 -5.24 6.43 17.87
CA LEU A 22 -4.55 7.61 17.38
C LEU A 22 -3.98 8.46 18.51
N GLU A 23 -4.74 8.66 19.60
CA GLU A 23 -4.27 9.34 20.80
C GLU A 23 -3.07 8.61 21.42
N ASP A 24 -3.13 7.28 21.51
CA ASP A 24 -2.04 6.46 22.06
C ASP A 24 -0.81 6.45 21.12
N LEU A 25 -1.01 6.43 19.80
CA LEU A 25 0.05 6.58 18.79
C LEU A 25 0.77 7.94 18.94
N VAL A 26 0.03 9.02 19.11
CA VAL A 26 0.62 10.34 19.33
C VAL A 26 1.40 10.39 20.65
N LYS A 27 0.87 9.80 21.72
CA LYS A 27 1.51 9.74 23.05
C LYS A 27 2.75 8.86 23.11
N CYS A 28 2.90 7.88 22.23
CA CYS A 28 4.09 7.04 22.22
C CYS A 28 5.35 7.75 21.72
N HIS A 29 5.21 8.91 21.07
CA HIS A 29 6.30 9.71 20.50
C HIS A 29 7.19 8.95 19.51
N ILE A 30 6.71 7.87 18.92
CA ILE A 30 7.39 7.13 17.87
C ILE A 30 6.83 7.61 16.53
N PRO A 31 7.67 7.98 15.55
CA PRO A 31 7.19 8.47 14.26
C PRO A 31 6.37 7.41 13.51
N PHE A 32 5.21 7.81 13.01
CA PHE A 32 4.34 7.02 12.16
C PHE A 32 3.70 7.88 11.07
N LEU A 33 3.20 7.24 10.03
CA LEU A 33 2.48 7.88 8.93
C LEU A 33 1.10 7.24 8.79
N VAL A 34 0.06 8.04 8.82
CA VAL A 34 -1.30 7.57 8.48
C VAL A 34 -1.34 7.27 6.98
N ALA A 35 -1.90 6.12 6.61
CA ALA A 35 -1.91 5.61 5.24
C ALA A 35 -3.29 5.08 4.83
N GLY A 36 -3.32 4.11 3.92
CA GLY A 36 -4.52 3.38 3.52
C GLY A 36 -5.68 4.26 3.09
N THR A 37 -6.88 3.86 3.47
CA THR A 37 -8.12 4.55 3.11
C THR A 37 -8.18 5.97 3.68
N PHE A 38 -7.62 6.21 4.86
CA PHE A 38 -7.56 7.56 5.43
C PHE A 38 -6.76 8.53 4.57
N ALA A 39 -5.61 8.08 4.05
CA ALA A 39 -4.78 8.88 3.14
C ALA A 39 -5.50 9.13 1.81
N VAL A 40 -6.11 8.10 1.21
CA VAL A 40 -6.89 8.26 -0.02
C VAL A 40 -8.00 9.27 0.16
N SER A 41 -8.79 9.17 1.24
CA SER A 41 -9.89 10.11 1.53
C SER A 41 -9.39 11.54 1.71
N ALA A 42 -8.29 11.72 2.43
CA ALA A 42 -7.71 13.04 2.68
C ALA A 42 -7.28 13.76 1.39
N TYR A 43 -6.71 13.03 0.41
CA TYR A 43 -6.28 13.60 -0.86
C TYR A 43 -7.39 13.74 -1.88
N THR A 44 -8.32 12.79 -1.93
CA THR A 44 -9.30 12.70 -3.01
C THR A 44 -10.62 13.38 -2.70
N GLY A 45 -11.00 13.43 -1.43
CA GLY A 45 -12.34 13.83 -0.98
C GLY A 45 -13.36 12.69 -1.06
N ILE A 46 -12.94 11.47 -1.40
CA ILE A 46 -13.81 10.30 -1.44
C ILE A 46 -13.93 9.74 -0.02
N SER A 47 -15.15 9.75 0.54
CA SER A 47 -15.46 9.04 1.77
C SER A 47 -15.98 7.65 1.42
N ARG A 48 -15.31 6.63 1.92
CA ARG A 48 -15.77 5.24 1.80
C ARG A 48 -15.63 4.53 3.14
N GLN A 49 -16.35 3.44 3.29
CA GLN A 49 -16.25 2.62 4.49
C GLN A 49 -14.88 1.95 4.59
N THR A 50 -14.29 1.99 5.78
CA THR A 50 -13.10 1.22 6.14
C THR A 50 -13.32 0.49 7.45
N LYS A 51 -12.60 -0.60 7.68
CA LYS A 51 -12.67 -1.39 8.91
C LYS A 51 -11.55 -1.03 9.89
N ASP A 52 -10.46 -0.46 9.40
CA ASP A 52 -9.18 -0.31 10.09
C ASP A 52 -8.50 1.02 9.78
N LEU A 53 -7.51 1.33 10.58
CA LEU A 53 -6.53 2.38 10.36
C LEU A 53 -5.22 1.70 9.94
N ASP A 54 -4.65 2.12 8.81
CA ASP A 54 -3.31 1.72 8.40
C ASP A 54 -2.30 2.78 8.84
N ILE A 55 -1.22 2.37 9.51
CA ILE A 55 -0.07 3.22 9.74
C ILE A 55 1.21 2.60 9.19
N PHE A 56 2.09 3.44 8.66
CA PHE A 56 3.44 3.07 8.29
C PHE A 56 4.45 3.56 9.31
N CYS A 57 5.45 2.71 9.61
CA CYS A 57 6.57 3.07 10.45
C CYS A 57 7.87 2.51 9.87
N ARG A 58 9.03 2.97 10.37
CA ARG A 58 10.30 2.35 10.04
C ARG A 58 10.39 0.95 10.65
N ALA A 59 11.12 0.05 10.03
CA ALA A 59 11.36 -1.30 10.56
C ALA A 59 11.95 -1.27 11.99
N GLY A 60 12.85 -0.31 12.29
CA GLY A 60 13.41 -0.13 13.63
C GLY A 60 12.44 0.38 14.68
N ASP A 61 11.32 0.98 14.28
CA ASP A 61 10.28 1.51 15.18
C ASP A 61 9.14 0.53 15.41
N TYR A 62 8.97 -0.47 14.53
CA TYR A 62 7.89 -1.43 14.57
C TYR A 62 7.73 -2.13 15.93
N ALA A 63 8.79 -2.79 16.39
CA ALA A 63 8.75 -3.52 17.66
C ALA A 63 8.45 -2.59 18.86
N ARG A 64 8.89 -1.34 18.81
CA ARG A 64 8.67 -0.33 19.87
C ARG A 64 7.20 0.09 19.92
N ILE A 65 6.56 0.29 18.75
CA ILE A 65 5.13 0.59 18.68
C ILE A 65 4.33 -0.58 19.25
N LEU A 66 4.60 -1.82 18.82
CA LEU A 66 3.88 -2.99 19.33
C LEU A 66 4.05 -3.17 20.85
N ALA A 67 5.26 -2.97 21.37
CA ALA A 67 5.52 -3.03 22.82
C ALA A 67 4.71 -2.00 23.60
N HIS A 68 4.69 -0.74 23.12
CA HIS A 68 3.92 0.34 23.75
C HIS A 68 2.41 -0.02 23.86
N PHE A 69 1.82 -0.56 22.80
CA PHE A 69 0.42 -0.94 22.83
C PHE A 69 0.16 -2.19 23.69
N LYS A 70 1.09 -3.13 23.71
CA LYS A 70 1.01 -4.30 24.60
C LYS A 70 1.00 -3.90 26.08
N GLU A 71 1.85 -2.94 26.48
CA GLU A 71 1.88 -2.40 27.84
C GLU A 71 0.57 -1.70 28.23
N LYS A 72 -0.16 -1.16 27.27
CA LYS A 72 -1.49 -0.56 27.45
C LYS A 72 -2.65 -1.56 27.42
N GLY A 73 -2.34 -2.85 27.32
CA GLY A 73 -3.34 -3.92 27.38
C GLY A 73 -4.02 -4.22 26.04
N TYR A 74 -3.44 -3.77 24.91
CA TYR A 74 -3.89 -4.20 23.59
C TYR A 74 -3.33 -5.60 23.28
N GLU A 75 -4.07 -6.37 22.51
CA GLU A 75 -3.60 -7.62 21.94
C GLU A 75 -2.73 -7.34 20.72
N ILE A 76 -1.59 -8.03 20.62
CA ILE A 76 -0.65 -7.86 19.51
C ILE A 76 -0.64 -9.16 18.70
N GLU A 77 -0.84 -9.02 17.41
CA GLU A 77 -0.71 -10.11 16.43
C GLU A 77 0.35 -9.76 15.40
N VAL A 78 1.36 -10.60 15.25
CA VAL A 78 2.30 -10.52 14.12
C VAL A 78 1.68 -11.35 12.99
N GLU A 79 1.05 -10.67 12.03
CA GLU A 79 0.39 -11.34 10.91
C GLU A 79 1.41 -11.84 9.89
N ASP A 80 2.42 -11.02 9.59
CA ASP A 80 3.59 -11.41 8.81
C ASP A 80 4.81 -10.66 9.37
N ASP A 81 5.82 -11.41 9.82
CA ASP A 81 7.02 -10.87 10.47
C ASP A 81 7.95 -10.08 9.52
N ARG A 82 7.66 -10.10 8.22
CA ARG A 82 8.40 -9.36 7.18
C ARG A 82 7.85 -7.97 6.92
N TRP A 83 6.55 -7.69 7.23
CA TRP A 83 5.97 -6.41 6.83
C TRP A 83 4.79 -5.90 7.67
N LEU A 84 4.05 -6.76 8.42
CA LEU A 84 2.76 -6.40 9.00
C LEU A 84 2.55 -6.96 10.43
N GLY A 85 2.15 -6.10 11.33
CA GLY A 85 1.57 -6.46 12.61
C GLY A 85 0.24 -5.76 12.86
N LYS A 86 -0.57 -6.34 13.73
CA LYS A 86 -1.87 -5.81 14.14
C LYS A 86 -1.89 -5.49 15.62
N VAL A 87 -2.50 -4.37 15.94
CA VAL A 87 -2.82 -3.97 17.31
C VAL A 87 -4.33 -4.04 17.48
N LYS A 88 -4.80 -4.89 18.37
CA LYS A 88 -6.21 -5.25 18.53
C LYS A 88 -6.78 -4.88 19.89
N LYS A 89 -8.09 -4.57 19.91
CA LYS A 89 -8.88 -4.46 21.14
C LYS A 89 -10.30 -4.94 20.86
N GLY A 90 -10.61 -6.14 21.34
CA GLY A 90 -11.86 -6.83 20.96
C GLY A 90 -11.91 -7.11 19.44
N PRO A 91 -12.99 -6.72 18.75
CA PRO A 91 -13.12 -6.95 17.31
C PRO A 91 -12.39 -5.90 16.47
N HIS A 92 -11.91 -4.81 17.04
CA HIS A 92 -11.29 -3.69 16.33
C HIS A 92 -9.78 -3.82 16.30
N PHE A 93 -9.15 -3.33 15.23
CA PHE A 93 -7.70 -3.36 15.06
C PHE A 93 -7.22 -2.22 14.19
N PHE A 94 -5.93 -1.95 14.24
CA PHE A 94 -5.21 -1.17 13.25
C PHE A 94 -3.95 -1.91 12.80
N ASP A 95 -3.53 -1.63 11.57
CA ASP A 95 -2.39 -2.26 10.94
C ASP A 95 -1.13 -1.40 11.12
N VAL A 96 -0.04 -2.04 11.57
CA VAL A 96 1.29 -1.45 11.70
C VAL A 96 2.18 -2.06 10.61
N ILE A 97 2.48 -1.27 9.58
CA ILE A 97 3.15 -1.70 8.37
C ILE A 97 4.55 -1.10 8.35
N PHE A 98 5.58 -1.92 8.15
CA PHE A 98 6.98 -1.46 8.13
C PHE A 98 7.74 -1.81 6.84
N ALA A 99 7.08 -2.50 5.90
CA ALA A 99 7.60 -2.82 4.56
C ALA A 99 6.45 -3.10 3.59
N GLY A 100 6.75 -3.30 2.31
CA GLY A 100 5.79 -3.84 1.36
C GLY A 100 5.71 -5.36 1.47
N SER A 101 4.52 -5.93 1.30
CA SER A 101 4.27 -7.38 1.37
C SER A 101 5.11 -8.20 0.38
N ASN A 102 5.52 -7.61 -0.73
CA ASN A 102 6.36 -8.20 -1.77
C ASN A 102 7.85 -7.80 -1.67
N GLY A 103 8.25 -7.13 -0.58
CA GLY A 103 9.63 -6.73 -0.33
C GLY A 103 10.14 -5.55 -1.18
N THR A 104 9.31 -4.94 -2.03
CA THR A 104 9.75 -3.87 -2.94
C THR A 104 9.73 -2.47 -2.33
N MET A 105 9.17 -2.31 -1.13
CA MET A 105 8.84 -1.01 -0.56
C MET A 105 9.44 -0.86 0.85
N PRO A 106 10.73 -0.49 0.96
CA PRO A 106 11.33 -0.14 2.24
C PRO A 106 10.85 1.24 2.71
N ILE A 107 10.39 1.35 3.95
CA ILE A 107 9.98 2.62 4.54
C ILE A 107 11.19 3.32 5.11
N SER A 108 11.67 4.37 4.42
CA SER A 108 12.85 5.15 4.76
C SER A 108 12.52 6.49 5.41
N ASP A 109 13.55 7.21 5.86
CA ASP A 109 13.41 8.57 6.42
C ASP A 109 12.79 9.55 5.41
N ALA A 110 13.06 9.38 4.12
CA ALA A 110 12.49 10.21 3.07
C ALA A 110 10.94 10.19 3.04
N TRP A 111 10.31 9.12 3.48
CA TRP A 111 8.84 9.07 3.61
C TRP A 111 8.33 10.05 4.64
N PHE A 112 9.04 10.19 5.78
CA PHE A 112 8.69 11.10 6.87
C PHE A 112 9.02 12.56 6.51
N GLU A 113 10.12 12.81 5.80
CA GLU A 113 10.52 14.14 5.32
C GLU A 113 9.52 14.70 4.30
N ASN A 114 8.95 13.84 3.46
CA ASN A 114 7.97 14.21 2.45
C ASN A 114 6.52 14.13 2.92
N ALA A 115 6.27 13.62 4.12
CA ALA A 115 4.93 13.48 4.69
C ALA A 115 4.21 14.83 4.81
N ARG A 116 2.88 14.79 4.77
CA ARG A 116 2.04 15.96 4.97
C ARG A 116 1.45 15.97 6.37
N GLN A 117 1.40 17.14 6.98
CA GLN A 117 0.73 17.30 8.27
C GLN A 117 -0.76 17.53 8.05
N ILE A 118 -1.57 16.79 8.77
CA ILE A 118 -3.03 16.93 8.81
C ILE A 118 -3.52 16.99 10.25
N GLU A 119 -4.75 17.45 10.42
CA GLU A 119 -5.49 17.33 11.67
C GLU A 119 -6.47 16.15 11.56
N MET A 120 -6.38 15.21 12.51
CA MET A 120 -7.21 14.01 12.54
C MET A 120 -7.53 13.67 14.00
N GLY A 121 -8.82 13.54 14.34
CA GLY A 121 -9.25 13.26 15.72
C GLY A 121 -8.77 14.29 16.74
N GLY A 122 -8.59 15.55 16.37
CA GLY A 122 -8.06 16.61 17.23
C GLY A 122 -6.54 16.58 17.42
N HIS A 123 -5.82 15.72 16.73
CA HIS A 123 -4.37 15.58 16.77
C HIS A 123 -3.72 15.97 15.45
N LYS A 124 -2.52 16.60 15.55
CA LYS A 124 -1.66 16.79 14.38
C LYS A 124 -0.89 15.50 14.12
N VAL A 125 -1.10 14.90 12.95
CA VAL A 125 -0.46 13.66 12.53
C VAL A 125 0.16 13.81 11.15
N SER A 126 1.17 12.99 10.87
CA SER A 126 1.76 12.88 9.55
C SER A 126 0.98 11.88 8.70
N ILE A 127 0.64 12.27 7.48
CA ILE A 127 0.03 11.41 6.47
C ILE A 127 1.05 11.13 5.36
N ILE A 128 1.06 9.91 4.85
CA ILE A 128 1.90 9.52 3.72
C ILE A 128 1.72 10.48 2.54
N ALA A 129 2.80 10.85 1.85
CA ALA A 129 2.69 11.70 0.67
C ALA A 129 2.02 10.95 -0.52
N PRO A 130 1.41 11.68 -1.48
CA PRO A 130 0.71 11.03 -2.61
C PRO A 130 1.62 10.12 -3.45
N THR A 131 2.89 10.45 -3.55
CA THR A 131 3.91 9.68 -4.26
C THR A 131 4.06 8.28 -3.67
N GLU A 132 4.31 8.20 -2.37
CA GLU A 132 4.49 6.95 -1.64
C GLU A 132 3.15 6.21 -1.48
N LEU A 133 2.03 6.94 -1.39
CA LEU A 133 0.68 6.35 -1.38
C LEU A 133 0.40 5.60 -2.68
N ILE A 134 0.71 6.17 -3.84
CA ILE A 134 0.60 5.49 -5.13
C ILE A 134 1.51 4.26 -5.15
N TRP A 135 2.78 4.42 -4.78
CA TRP A 135 3.73 3.31 -4.76
C TRP A 135 3.23 2.14 -3.90
N SER A 136 2.72 2.41 -2.69
CA SER A 136 2.21 1.38 -1.78
C SER A 136 1.03 0.58 -2.34
N LYS A 137 0.35 1.11 -3.35
CA LYS A 137 -0.84 0.50 -3.97
C LYS A 137 -0.58 -0.16 -5.33
N CYS A 138 0.56 0.14 -5.97
CA CYS A 138 0.85 -0.32 -7.34
C CYS A 138 0.80 -1.84 -7.50
N PHE A 139 1.17 -2.59 -6.46
CA PHE A 139 1.23 -4.05 -6.51
C PHE A 139 -0.03 -4.75 -5.97
N VAL A 140 -1.02 -4.02 -5.47
CA VAL A 140 -2.27 -4.60 -4.96
C VAL A 140 -3.21 -4.89 -6.14
N GLN A 141 -3.04 -6.07 -6.73
CA GLN A 141 -3.76 -6.55 -7.92
C GLN A 141 -4.24 -8.00 -7.71
N LEU A 142 -4.96 -8.23 -6.61
CA LEU A 142 -5.55 -9.52 -6.27
C LEU A 142 -6.93 -9.67 -6.91
N ARG A 143 -7.42 -10.90 -7.11
CA ARG A 143 -8.78 -11.14 -7.63
C ARG A 143 -9.88 -10.50 -6.81
N HIS A 144 -9.70 -10.42 -5.50
CA HIS A 144 -10.67 -9.88 -4.55
C HIS A 144 -10.35 -8.45 -4.08
N ARG A 145 -9.16 -7.93 -4.43
CA ARG A 145 -8.71 -6.58 -4.04
C ARG A 145 -7.82 -5.98 -5.14
N TYR A 146 -8.27 -4.86 -5.67
CA TYR A 146 -7.54 -4.10 -6.66
C TYR A 146 -7.53 -2.61 -6.28
N ASP A 147 -6.35 -2.09 -5.95
CA ASP A 147 -6.20 -0.72 -5.47
C ASP A 147 -5.95 0.30 -6.63
N GLY A 148 -6.02 -0.13 -7.88
CA GLY A 148 -5.86 0.75 -9.05
C GLY A 148 -6.90 1.88 -9.11
N GLY A 149 -8.09 1.68 -8.55
CA GLY A 149 -9.10 2.73 -8.39
C GLY A 149 -8.61 3.87 -7.49
N ASP A 150 -7.92 3.55 -6.39
CA ASP A 150 -7.34 4.55 -5.50
C ASP A 150 -6.22 5.33 -6.20
N ILE A 151 -5.35 4.64 -6.93
CA ILE A 151 -4.24 5.26 -7.68
C ILE A 151 -4.80 6.31 -8.65
N VAL A 152 -5.78 5.94 -9.48
CA VAL A 152 -6.32 6.88 -10.48
C VAL A 152 -7.05 8.06 -9.82
N HIS A 153 -7.71 7.85 -8.68
CA HIS A 153 -8.33 8.94 -7.93
C HIS A 153 -7.29 9.88 -7.28
N VAL A 154 -6.19 9.33 -6.74
CA VAL A 154 -5.10 10.15 -6.20
C VAL A 154 -4.45 10.97 -7.31
N ILE A 155 -4.18 10.38 -8.48
CA ILE A 155 -3.69 11.12 -9.65
C ILE A 155 -4.67 12.23 -10.02
N LEU A 156 -5.96 11.93 -10.16
CA LEU A 156 -6.98 12.90 -10.55
C LEU A 156 -7.04 14.10 -9.61
N ARG A 157 -6.90 13.88 -8.30
CA ARG A 157 -7.21 14.88 -7.27
C ARG A 157 -6.00 15.52 -6.59
N ALA A 158 -4.82 14.94 -6.76
CA ALA A 158 -3.59 15.37 -6.10
C ALA A 158 -2.35 15.31 -7.01
N HIS A 159 -2.51 15.29 -8.35
CA HIS A 159 -1.41 15.20 -9.33
C HIS A 159 -0.34 16.30 -9.14
N ASP A 160 -0.74 17.48 -8.72
CA ASP A 160 0.12 18.64 -8.42
C ASP A 160 0.99 18.45 -7.15
N GLN A 161 0.69 17.45 -6.33
CA GLN A 161 1.42 17.10 -5.11
C GLN A 161 2.26 15.83 -5.28
N ILE A 162 2.17 15.16 -6.43
CA ILE A 162 2.95 13.97 -6.74
C ILE A 162 4.33 14.40 -7.22
N ASP A 163 5.38 13.90 -6.57
CA ASP A 163 6.74 13.96 -7.10
C ASP A 163 6.92 12.80 -8.09
N TRP A 164 6.68 13.09 -9.34
CA TRP A 164 6.71 12.12 -10.44
C TRP A 164 8.09 11.52 -10.67
N GLN A 165 9.16 12.31 -10.46
CA GLN A 165 10.53 11.80 -10.60
C GLN A 165 10.84 10.80 -9.48
N ARG A 166 10.43 11.10 -8.24
CA ARG A 166 10.61 10.18 -7.11
C ARG A 166 9.76 8.92 -7.29
N LEU A 167 8.53 9.04 -7.82
CA LEU A 167 7.70 7.89 -8.14
C LEU A 167 8.37 6.99 -9.20
N LEU A 168 8.92 7.57 -10.27
CA LEU A 168 9.67 6.82 -11.27
C LEU A 168 10.89 6.13 -10.65
N ASN A 169 11.63 6.82 -9.78
CA ASN A 169 12.79 6.23 -9.09
C ASN A 169 12.39 5.07 -8.17
N HIS A 170 11.28 5.18 -7.44
CA HIS A 170 10.74 4.07 -6.63
C HIS A 170 10.33 2.84 -7.48
N MET A 171 9.84 3.10 -8.68
CA MET A 171 9.36 2.06 -9.59
C MET A 171 10.40 1.65 -10.65
N GLU A 172 11.68 2.05 -10.50
CA GLU A 172 12.74 1.89 -11.52
C GLU A 172 12.82 0.48 -12.12
N VAL A 173 12.87 -0.56 -11.28
CA VAL A 173 12.91 -1.97 -11.73
C VAL A 173 11.53 -2.55 -12.06
N HIS A 174 10.47 -1.81 -11.75
CA HIS A 174 9.06 -2.18 -11.93
C HIS A 174 8.30 -1.14 -12.77
N TRP A 175 9.00 -0.42 -13.61
CA TRP A 175 8.46 0.67 -14.42
C TRP A 175 7.26 0.24 -15.28
N GLU A 176 7.19 -1.02 -15.69
CA GLU A 176 6.06 -1.58 -16.44
C GLU A 176 4.77 -1.54 -15.61
N VAL A 177 4.86 -1.79 -14.30
CA VAL A 177 3.71 -1.69 -13.38
C VAL A 177 3.24 -0.24 -13.26
N LEU A 178 4.17 0.72 -13.18
CA LEU A 178 3.82 2.13 -13.21
C LEU A 178 3.12 2.50 -14.53
N LEU A 179 3.66 2.08 -15.68
CA LEU A 179 3.06 2.33 -16.99
C LEU A 179 1.63 1.80 -17.08
N ILE A 180 1.36 0.59 -16.57
CA ILE A 180 0.01 0.00 -16.52
C ILE A 180 -0.96 0.94 -15.80
N HIS A 181 -0.60 1.47 -14.63
CA HIS A 181 -1.46 2.36 -13.87
C HIS A 181 -1.66 3.73 -14.54
N LEU A 182 -0.63 4.27 -15.18
CA LEU A 182 -0.74 5.52 -15.94
C LEU A 182 -1.63 5.35 -17.18
N LEU A 183 -1.54 4.22 -17.88
CA LEU A 183 -2.44 3.90 -19.00
C LEU A 183 -3.88 3.71 -18.51
N ASN A 184 -4.09 3.04 -17.36
CA ASN A 184 -5.42 2.94 -16.75
C ASN A 184 -6.00 4.33 -16.44
N PHE A 185 -5.20 5.23 -15.86
CA PHE A 185 -5.63 6.61 -15.61
C PHE A 185 -6.07 7.31 -16.91
N ARG A 186 -5.25 7.25 -17.95
CA ARG A 186 -5.53 7.88 -19.25
C ARG A 186 -6.75 7.31 -19.95
N TRP A 187 -6.99 6.01 -19.78
CA TRP A 187 -8.17 5.36 -20.32
C TRP A 187 -9.45 5.73 -19.58
N ILE A 188 -9.38 5.77 -18.24
CA ILE A 188 -10.53 6.12 -17.38
C ILE A 188 -10.89 7.61 -17.51
N TYR A 189 -9.88 8.48 -17.58
CA TYR A 189 -10.05 9.94 -17.62
C TYR A 189 -9.39 10.55 -18.88
N PRO A 190 -9.94 10.30 -20.07
CA PRO A 190 -9.30 10.77 -21.32
C PRO A 190 -9.26 12.30 -21.45
N THR A 191 -10.09 13.03 -20.71
CA THR A 191 -10.11 14.51 -20.66
C THR A 191 -9.11 15.12 -19.68
N GLU A 192 -8.52 14.29 -18.80
CA GLU A 192 -7.64 14.71 -17.70
C GLU A 192 -6.20 14.17 -17.86
N ARG A 193 -5.86 13.69 -19.05
CA ARG A 193 -4.57 13.02 -19.30
C ARG A 193 -3.36 13.93 -19.15
N ASP A 194 -3.54 15.25 -19.19
CA ASP A 194 -2.54 16.28 -18.91
C ASP A 194 -2.09 16.33 -17.44
N LYS A 195 -2.81 15.66 -16.55
CA LYS A 195 -2.42 15.50 -15.13
C LYS A 195 -1.23 14.56 -14.92
N VAL A 196 -0.93 13.73 -15.91
CA VAL A 196 0.30 12.92 -15.95
C VAL A 196 1.31 13.64 -16.87
N PRO A 197 2.52 13.96 -16.39
CA PRO A 197 3.51 14.65 -17.20
C PRO A 197 3.87 13.89 -18.48
N ASP A 198 3.92 14.58 -19.62
CA ASP A 198 4.26 13.96 -20.91
C ASP A 198 5.65 13.32 -20.87
N TRP A 199 6.65 13.98 -20.24
CA TRP A 199 8.01 13.45 -20.13
C TRP A 199 8.05 12.05 -19.46
N LEU A 200 7.18 11.80 -18.48
CA LEU A 200 7.13 10.50 -17.79
C LEU A 200 6.61 9.40 -18.71
N LEU A 201 5.57 9.71 -19.48
CA LEU A 201 5.03 8.76 -20.46
C LEU A 201 6.04 8.49 -21.58
N ASP A 202 6.68 9.54 -22.09
CA ASP A 202 7.71 9.41 -23.13
C ASP A 202 8.86 8.52 -22.65
N GLU A 203 9.37 8.75 -21.43
CA GLU A 203 10.41 7.93 -20.81
C GLU A 203 9.99 6.45 -20.71
N LEU A 204 8.78 6.18 -20.21
CA LEU A 204 8.29 4.82 -20.06
C LEU A 204 8.04 4.12 -21.40
N LEU A 205 7.53 4.83 -22.39
CA LEU A 205 7.35 4.32 -23.75
C LEU A 205 8.70 4.07 -24.46
N ASP A 206 9.69 4.90 -24.24
CA ASP A 206 11.02 4.70 -24.81
C ASP A 206 11.73 3.51 -24.14
N ARG A 207 11.55 3.27 -22.83
CA ARG A 207 11.98 2.03 -22.17
C ARG A 207 11.32 0.81 -22.80
N LEU A 208 10.02 0.87 -23.08
CA LEU A 208 9.30 -0.24 -23.70
C LEU A 208 9.80 -0.53 -25.14
N LYS A 209 10.10 0.51 -25.92
CA LYS A 209 10.70 0.36 -27.25
C LYS A 209 12.09 -0.26 -27.16
N ALA A 210 12.95 0.27 -26.25
CA ALA A 210 14.30 -0.24 -26.07
C ALA A 210 14.29 -1.71 -25.61
N GLN A 211 13.37 -2.10 -24.72
CA GLN A 211 13.24 -3.49 -24.25
C GLN A 211 12.95 -4.48 -25.40
N ARG A 212 12.20 -4.06 -26.42
CA ARG A 212 11.89 -4.91 -27.59
C ARG A 212 13.12 -5.29 -28.40
N GLU A 213 14.17 -4.48 -28.35
CA GLU A 213 15.44 -4.75 -29.06
C GLU A 213 16.38 -5.66 -28.26
N LEU A 214 16.07 -5.92 -26.98
CA LEU A 214 16.86 -6.81 -26.14
C LEU A 214 16.53 -8.29 -26.43
N PRO A 215 17.52 -9.19 -26.30
CA PRO A 215 17.25 -10.62 -26.40
C PRO A 215 16.34 -11.07 -25.26
N LEU A 216 15.46 -12.03 -25.55
CA LEU A 216 14.63 -12.63 -24.50
C LEU A 216 15.49 -13.28 -23.43
N PRO A 217 15.10 -13.19 -22.14
CA PRO A 217 15.75 -13.92 -21.06
C PRO A 217 15.78 -15.42 -21.37
N GLN A 218 16.91 -16.06 -21.13
CA GLN A 218 17.04 -17.52 -21.35
C GLN A 218 16.24 -18.31 -20.29
N MET A 219 16.14 -17.78 -19.09
CA MET A 219 15.39 -18.38 -18.00
C MET A 219 13.94 -17.90 -18.01
N LYS A 220 13.00 -18.82 -17.82
CA LYS A 220 11.60 -18.47 -17.60
C LYS A 220 11.43 -17.75 -16.26
N ILE A 221 10.92 -16.54 -16.27
CA ILE A 221 10.72 -15.72 -15.07
C ILE A 221 9.25 -15.35 -14.95
N CYS A 222 8.65 -15.58 -13.77
CA CYS A 222 7.33 -15.08 -13.41
C CYS A 222 7.46 -13.99 -12.33
N ARG A 223 6.97 -12.78 -12.65
CA ARG A 223 6.83 -11.67 -11.69
C ARG A 223 5.40 -11.55 -11.15
N GLY A 224 4.49 -12.40 -11.60
CA GLY A 224 3.08 -12.35 -11.22
C GLY A 224 2.85 -12.50 -9.72
N ARG A 225 3.70 -13.26 -9.02
CA ARG A 225 3.64 -13.43 -7.58
C ARG A 225 3.92 -12.16 -6.76
N MET A 226 4.46 -11.11 -7.40
CA MET A 226 4.53 -9.78 -6.79
C MET A 226 3.15 -9.10 -6.68
N PHE A 227 2.19 -9.50 -7.48
CA PHE A 227 0.79 -9.08 -7.40
C PHE A 227 -0.04 -10.02 -6.54
N SER A 228 0.01 -11.33 -6.87
CA SER A 228 -0.76 -12.37 -6.20
C SER A 228 0.02 -13.68 -6.19
N ARG A 229 0.39 -14.14 -5.03
CA ARG A 229 1.11 -15.42 -4.89
C ARG A 229 0.22 -16.60 -5.24
N VAL A 230 -1.06 -16.52 -4.87
CA VAL A 230 -2.04 -17.57 -5.13
C VAL A 230 -2.35 -17.68 -6.62
N ASP A 231 -2.59 -16.57 -7.31
CA ASP A 231 -2.97 -16.60 -8.73
C ASP A 231 -1.84 -17.09 -9.64
N PHE A 232 -0.58 -16.85 -9.25
CA PHE A 232 0.61 -17.20 -10.03
C PHE A 232 1.43 -18.36 -9.40
N GLU A 233 0.83 -19.12 -8.50
CA GLU A 233 1.48 -20.27 -7.88
C GLU A 233 1.74 -21.40 -8.89
N ILE A 234 0.79 -21.66 -9.77
CA ILE A 234 0.87 -22.68 -10.81
C ILE A 234 2.05 -22.43 -11.77
N ASP A 235 2.35 -21.16 -12.06
CA ASP A 235 3.46 -20.77 -12.95
C ASP A 235 4.79 -21.30 -12.41
N VAL A 236 4.99 -21.18 -11.08
CA VAL A 236 6.22 -21.59 -10.41
C VAL A 236 6.22 -23.08 -10.14
N LYS A 237 5.12 -23.65 -9.59
CA LYS A 237 5.08 -25.05 -9.18
C LYS A 237 4.98 -26.03 -10.34
N GLU A 238 4.27 -25.69 -11.42
CA GLU A 238 3.96 -26.63 -12.48
C GLU A 238 4.55 -26.22 -13.83
N TRP A 239 4.60 -24.90 -14.16
CA TRP A 239 5.01 -24.46 -15.49
C TRP A 239 6.50 -24.13 -15.60
N GLY A 240 7.24 -24.28 -14.50
CA GLY A 240 8.70 -24.18 -14.45
C GLY A 240 9.22 -22.75 -14.59
N PHE A 241 8.45 -21.75 -14.18
CA PHE A 241 8.94 -20.37 -14.07
C PHE A 241 9.71 -20.18 -12.77
N ALA A 242 10.80 -19.43 -12.81
CA ALA A 242 11.48 -18.97 -11.62
C ALA A 242 10.67 -17.84 -10.96
N ASP A 243 10.53 -17.93 -9.63
CA ASP A 243 9.91 -16.90 -8.82
C ASP A 243 10.91 -15.77 -8.52
N VAL A 244 10.49 -14.53 -8.71
CA VAL A 244 11.25 -13.33 -8.32
C VAL A 244 10.61 -12.55 -7.17
N GLY A 245 9.43 -12.97 -6.71
CA GLY A 245 8.70 -12.34 -5.61
C GLY A 245 9.15 -12.79 -4.22
N GLY A 246 10.06 -13.79 -4.14
CA GLY A 246 10.51 -14.38 -2.89
C GLY A 246 9.49 -15.31 -2.21
N GLU A 247 9.94 -16.03 -1.20
CA GLU A 247 9.07 -16.86 -0.36
C GLU A 247 8.19 -15.96 0.52
N GLY A 248 6.90 -16.26 0.57
CA GLY A 248 5.94 -15.56 1.39
C GLY A 248 4.71 -16.41 1.69
N ASP A 249 3.97 -16.06 2.74
CA ASP A 249 2.76 -16.78 3.12
C ASP A 249 1.64 -16.53 2.10
N LEU A 250 1.10 -17.62 1.52
CA LEU A 250 -0.01 -17.58 0.58
C LEU A 250 -1.31 -17.03 1.21
N ARG A 251 -1.41 -17.06 2.53
CA ARG A 251 -2.59 -16.58 3.28
C ARG A 251 -2.84 -15.09 3.11
N ASP A 252 -1.79 -14.29 2.86
CA ASP A 252 -1.91 -12.86 2.64
C ASP A 252 -2.72 -12.50 1.40
N ASP A 253 -2.75 -13.41 0.41
CA ASP A 253 -3.44 -13.23 -0.86
C ASP A 253 -4.88 -13.77 -0.85
N LEU A 254 -5.31 -14.40 0.25
CA LEU A 254 -6.66 -14.96 0.38
C LEU A 254 -7.65 -13.90 0.92
N PRO A 255 -8.93 -13.97 0.50
CA PRO A 255 -9.98 -13.15 1.11
C PRO A 255 -10.04 -13.38 2.62
N LYS A 256 -10.01 -12.31 3.41
CA LYS A 256 -10.06 -12.38 4.88
C LYS A 256 -11.35 -13.02 5.40
N ASP A 257 -12.41 -13.07 4.58
CA ASP A 257 -13.72 -13.66 4.91
C ASP A 257 -13.86 -15.11 4.43
N LEU A 258 -12.79 -15.74 3.94
CA LEU A 258 -12.85 -17.15 3.53
C LEU A 258 -13.03 -18.04 4.76
N PRO A 259 -13.98 -19.00 4.76
CA PRO A 259 -14.11 -19.99 5.82
C PRO A 259 -12.78 -20.71 6.08
N ARG A 260 -12.45 -20.95 7.36
CA ARG A 260 -11.16 -21.53 7.78
C ARG A 260 -10.86 -22.90 7.19
N ASP A 261 -11.88 -23.65 6.84
CA ASP A 261 -11.82 -24.95 6.18
C ASP A 261 -11.35 -24.89 4.73
N LEU A 262 -11.48 -23.72 4.07
CA LEU A 262 -10.97 -23.47 2.71
C LEU A 262 -9.59 -22.78 2.70
N GLN A 263 -9.09 -22.34 3.85
CA GLN A 263 -7.73 -21.79 4.00
C GLN A 263 -6.64 -22.87 4.09
N GLY A 264 -7.05 -24.15 4.23
CA GLY A 264 -6.19 -25.30 4.52
C GLY A 264 -5.77 -26.11 3.28
N VAL A 265 -5.89 -25.61 2.08
CA VAL A 265 -5.43 -26.32 0.87
C VAL A 265 -4.03 -25.89 0.52
N SER A 266 -3.05 -26.38 1.27
CA SER A 266 -1.68 -26.62 0.76
C SER A 266 -0.87 -27.41 1.78
N SER A 267 -0.82 -28.69 1.59
CA SER A 267 0.29 -29.54 2.04
C SER A 267 0.82 -30.29 0.84
#